data_74bce35a4054dfafab8d3d18916bded3
#
_entry.id   74bce35a4054dfafab8d3d18916bded3
#
_cell.length_a   1.000
_cell.length_b   1.000
_cell.length_c   1.000
_cell.angle_alpha   90.00
_cell.angle_beta   90.00
_cell.angle_gamma   90.00
#
_symmetry.space_group_name_H-M   'P 1'
#
loop_
_entity.id
_entity.type
_entity.pdbx_description
1 polymer ?
#
loop_
_entity_poly.entity_id
_entity_poly.type
_entity_poly.pdbx_seq_one_letter_code
_entity_poly.pdbx_strand_id
1 'polypeptide(L)'
;GVIVLDLEWNQPFGGRRMEEIIQIGAVRLARPGGPVVDAFNAHIRPSIYRKLSPVAKKLPESAQALTSELDFPTAYQAFLDWCGEDTLWAEWGAQDHGVLAANAAYWKLPAPPVTACIDLQAAFCRTLEIGLGRRIALEQAAEYCGLPLIYEFHNALHDALYAALITAWLTESSLLPTVPRAEAKHKRRRGVKFSRETYPKQPRQKITPLPEREQLLNSRQARIVPCPLCRQPGAVESWYPQGDVYYGVFRCENHGLFPVRMSVVHREDGSWQGRRVVPPLTDPERAAFAAARENEPFHCTRE
;
A
#
# COMPACT_ATOMS: atom_id res chain seq x y z
N GLY A 1 14.77 -13.18 6.44
CA GLY A 1 13.89 -12.01 6.41
C GLY A 1 13.52 -11.57 5.00
N VAL A 2 12.79 -10.48 4.89
CA VAL A 2 12.47 -9.83 3.63
C VAL A 2 12.98 -8.40 3.67
N ILE A 3 13.74 -8.00 2.67
CA ILE A 3 14.21 -6.61 2.51
C ILE A 3 13.19 -5.87 1.66
N VAL A 4 12.55 -4.84 2.21
CA VAL A 4 11.73 -3.91 1.44
C VAL A 4 12.58 -2.71 1.07
N LEU A 5 12.82 -2.53 -0.22
CA LEU A 5 13.73 -1.54 -0.78
C LEU A 5 12.96 -0.44 -1.49
N ASP A 6 13.42 0.78 -1.34
CA ASP A 6 13.09 1.91 -2.17
C ASP A 6 14.33 2.76 -2.44
N LEU A 7 14.37 3.44 -3.58
CA LEU A 7 15.50 4.25 -4.00
C LEU A 7 15.03 5.63 -4.47
N GLU A 8 15.81 6.64 -4.13
CA GLU A 8 15.70 7.94 -4.81
C GLU A 8 16.90 8.17 -5.71
N TRP A 9 16.66 8.72 -6.88
CA TRP A 9 17.72 8.93 -7.86
C TRP A 9 17.64 10.25 -8.59
N ASN A 10 18.79 10.67 -9.03
CA ASN A 10 18.93 11.78 -9.95
C ASN A 10 18.53 11.33 -11.35
N GLN A 11 17.48 11.94 -11.89
CA GLN A 11 16.93 11.56 -13.19
C GLN A 11 17.95 11.79 -14.32
N PRO A 12 17.97 10.90 -15.33
CA PRO A 12 18.84 11.08 -16.49
C PRO A 12 18.57 12.41 -17.21
N PHE A 13 19.62 13.15 -17.51
CA PHE A 13 19.56 14.39 -18.30
C PHE A 13 20.86 14.60 -19.10
N GLY A 14 20.85 15.55 -20.02
CA GLY A 14 22.03 15.86 -20.81
C GLY A 14 22.51 14.74 -21.74
N GLY A 15 21.58 13.93 -22.28
CA GLY A 15 21.89 12.83 -23.20
C GLY A 15 22.36 11.53 -22.52
N ARG A 16 22.49 11.50 -21.22
CA ARG A 16 22.78 10.30 -20.43
C ARG A 16 21.49 9.58 -20.09
N ARG A 17 21.56 8.24 -19.87
CA ARG A 17 20.37 7.39 -19.66
C ARG A 17 20.35 6.66 -18.32
N MET A 18 21.31 6.93 -17.45
CA MET A 18 21.44 6.23 -16.18
C MET A 18 20.76 7.02 -15.06
N GLU A 19 19.97 6.34 -14.26
CA GLU A 19 19.48 6.81 -12.97
C GLU A 19 20.63 6.76 -11.95
N GLU A 20 21.08 7.91 -11.44
CA GLU A 20 22.13 7.97 -10.43
C GLU A 20 21.50 7.96 -9.04
N ILE A 21 21.73 6.90 -8.27
CA ILE A 21 21.15 6.76 -6.93
C ILE A 21 21.71 7.82 -5.99
N ILE A 22 20.84 8.52 -5.28
CA ILE A 22 21.17 9.54 -4.27
C ILE A 22 20.66 9.19 -2.87
N GLN A 23 19.77 8.19 -2.74
CA GLN A 23 19.37 7.63 -1.45
C GLN A 23 19.03 6.16 -1.62
N ILE A 24 19.47 5.35 -0.66
CA ILE A 24 19.02 3.96 -0.47
C ILE A 24 18.26 3.92 0.83
N GLY A 25 16.98 3.58 0.78
CA GLY A 25 16.12 3.34 1.93
C GLY A 25 15.63 1.90 1.93
N ALA A 26 15.77 1.21 3.05
CA ALA A 26 15.28 -0.15 3.15
C ALA A 26 14.83 -0.48 4.57
N VAL A 27 13.87 -1.38 4.69
CA VAL A 27 13.47 -1.96 5.96
C VAL A 27 13.48 -3.47 5.87
N ARG A 28 13.79 -4.12 6.98
CA ARG A 28 13.77 -5.56 7.10
C ARG A 28 12.51 -6.00 7.82
N LEU A 29 11.76 -6.88 7.19
CA LEU A 29 10.65 -7.59 7.82
C LEU A 29 11.10 -8.98 8.26
N ALA A 30 10.64 -9.46 9.41
CA ALA A 30 10.84 -10.85 9.82
C ALA A 30 10.24 -11.83 8.78
N ARG A 31 9.10 -11.44 8.19
CA ARG A 31 8.40 -12.12 7.09
C ARG A 31 7.44 -11.13 6.43
N PRO A 32 6.91 -11.39 5.23
CA PRO A 32 5.84 -10.56 4.67
C PRO A 32 4.66 -10.45 5.64
N GLY A 33 4.14 -9.24 5.85
CA GLY A 33 3.10 -8.96 6.84
C GLY A 33 3.54 -9.04 8.30
N GLY A 34 4.82 -9.32 8.56
CA GLY A 34 5.42 -9.35 9.90
C GLY A 34 5.92 -7.98 10.37
N PRO A 35 6.50 -7.93 11.58
CA PRO A 35 7.04 -6.70 12.12
C PRO A 35 8.28 -6.23 11.36
N VAL A 36 8.48 -4.92 11.32
CA VAL A 36 9.76 -4.30 10.94
C VAL A 36 10.74 -4.56 12.07
N VAL A 37 11.88 -5.18 11.74
CA VAL A 37 12.91 -5.57 12.73
C VAL A 37 14.17 -4.74 12.59
N ASP A 38 14.40 -4.10 11.44
CA ASP A 38 15.58 -3.28 11.19
C ASP A 38 15.33 -2.31 10.04
N ALA A 39 16.15 -1.26 9.93
CA ALA A 39 16.07 -0.27 8.87
C ALA A 39 17.46 0.20 8.44
N PHE A 40 17.58 0.53 7.14
CA PHE A 40 18.78 1.07 6.53
C PHE A 40 18.45 2.37 5.80
N ASN A 41 19.30 3.39 5.96
CA ASN A 41 19.17 4.64 5.22
C ASN A 41 20.55 5.21 4.91
N ALA A 42 20.81 5.51 3.64
CA ALA A 42 22.03 6.13 3.22
C ALA A 42 21.77 7.21 2.17
N HIS A 43 22.17 8.44 2.45
CA HIS A 43 22.24 9.51 1.46
C HIS A 43 23.57 9.45 0.74
N ILE A 44 23.54 9.54 -0.60
CA ILE A 44 24.67 9.31 -1.46
C ILE A 44 24.97 10.58 -2.25
N ARG A 45 26.21 11.05 -2.15
CA ARG A 45 26.65 12.21 -2.92
C ARG A 45 26.68 11.87 -4.42
N PRO A 46 25.91 12.60 -5.26
CA PRO A 46 25.96 12.41 -6.70
C PRO A 46 27.36 12.71 -7.24
N SER A 47 27.89 11.82 -8.07
CA SER A 47 29.23 11.92 -8.65
C SER A 47 29.27 11.63 -10.15
N ILE A 48 28.20 11.05 -10.70
CA ILE A 48 28.05 10.78 -12.14
C ILE A 48 27.58 12.04 -12.87
N TYR A 49 26.64 12.76 -12.28
CA TYR A 49 26.14 14.03 -12.79
C TYR A 49 26.65 15.19 -11.93
N ARG A 50 27.10 16.26 -12.60
CA ARG A 50 27.58 17.44 -11.89
C ARG A 50 26.49 18.24 -11.17
N LYS A 51 25.23 18.03 -11.53
CA LYS A 51 24.06 18.76 -11.00
C LYS A 51 22.90 17.79 -10.84
N LEU A 52 22.03 18.09 -9.88
CA LEU A 52 20.75 17.43 -9.78
C LEU A 52 19.80 17.89 -10.89
N SER A 53 19.02 16.97 -11.43
CA SER A 53 17.91 17.26 -12.35
C SER A 53 16.86 18.16 -11.68
N PRO A 54 16.01 18.85 -12.45
CA PRO A 54 14.91 19.63 -11.86
C PRO A 54 13.95 18.81 -11.01
N VAL A 55 13.82 17.52 -11.31
CA VAL A 55 12.99 16.58 -10.52
C VAL A 55 13.69 16.23 -9.22
N ALA A 56 14.95 15.80 -9.27
CA ALA A 56 15.72 15.43 -8.08
C ALA A 56 15.90 16.58 -7.09
N LYS A 57 15.98 17.82 -7.56
CA LYS A 57 16.04 19.01 -6.68
C LYS A 57 14.79 19.22 -5.82
N LYS A 58 13.67 18.63 -6.19
CA LYS A 58 12.40 18.73 -5.46
C LYS A 58 12.22 17.61 -4.43
N LEU A 59 13.11 16.62 -4.43
CA LEU A 59 13.06 15.55 -3.44
C LEU A 59 13.37 16.10 -2.05
N PRO A 60 12.67 15.68 -1.01
CA PRO A 60 12.88 16.15 0.36
C PRO A 60 14.34 16.01 0.82
N GLU A 61 14.99 14.93 0.44
CA GLU A 61 16.34 14.55 0.89
C GLU A 61 17.47 15.02 -0.06
N SER A 62 17.15 15.87 -1.04
CA SER A 62 18.15 16.33 -2.02
C SER A 62 19.32 17.10 -1.39
N ALA A 63 19.05 17.88 -0.34
CA ALA A 63 20.09 18.63 0.39
C ALA A 63 21.04 17.69 1.14
N GLN A 64 20.50 16.64 1.78
CA GLN A 64 21.28 15.62 2.48
C GLN A 64 22.17 14.84 1.52
N ALA A 65 21.66 14.49 0.32
CA ALA A 65 22.46 13.85 -0.71
C ALA A 65 23.64 14.75 -1.16
N LEU A 66 23.39 16.05 -1.38
CA LEU A 66 24.43 16.98 -1.82
C LEU A 66 25.52 17.21 -0.77
N THR A 67 25.19 17.10 0.52
CA THR A 67 26.13 17.29 1.64
C THR A 67 26.68 15.98 2.19
N SER A 68 26.24 14.85 1.67
CA SER A 68 26.71 13.53 2.12
C SER A 68 28.20 13.34 1.82
N GLU A 69 28.91 12.72 2.74
CA GLU A 69 30.28 12.26 2.55
C GLU A 69 30.36 10.89 1.87
N LEU A 70 29.23 10.15 1.84
CA LEU A 70 29.17 8.82 1.25
C LEU A 70 29.11 8.89 -0.27
N ASP A 71 29.97 8.18 -0.95
CA ASP A 71 29.83 7.83 -2.35
C ASP A 71 29.02 6.54 -2.54
N PHE A 72 28.63 6.25 -3.78
CA PHE A 72 27.84 5.05 -4.05
C PHE A 72 28.56 3.75 -3.68
N PRO A 73 29.85 3.53 -4.02
CA PRO A 73 30.54 2.30 -3.64
C PRO A 73 30.52 2.04 -2.14
N THR A 74 30.76 3.06 -1.32
CA THR A 74 30.78 2.92 0.15
C THR A 74 29.37 2.64 0.70
N ALA A 75 28.37 3.41 0.25
CA ALA A 75 26.99 3.21 0.68
C ALA A 75 26.42 1.84 0.24
N TYR A 76 26.76 1.41 -0.98
CA TYR A 76 26.35 0.11 -1.50
C TYR A 76 26.95 -1.04 -0.72
N GLN A 77 28.24 -0.99 -0.38
CA GLN A 77 28.87 -2.02 0.44
C GLN A 77 28.22 -2.10 1.82
N ALA A 78 27.99 -0.97 2.47
CA ALA A 78 27.29 -0.92 3.76
C ALA A 78 25.85 -1.49 3.66
N PHE A 79 25.17 -1.23 2.57
CA PHE A 79 23.83 -1.80 2.30
C PHE A 79 23.90 -3.32 2.13
N LEU A 80 24.88 -3.85 1.37
CA LEU A 80 25.06 -5.29 1.22
C LEU A 80 25.39 -5.97 2.55
N ASP A 81 26.27 -5.38 3.35
CA ASP A 81 26.62 -5.88 4.67
C ASP A 81 25.40 -5.91 5.60
N TRP A 82 24.55 -4.87 5.52
CA TRP A 82 23.30 -4.84 6.25
C TRP A 82 22.29 -5.88 5.74
N CYS A 83 22.19 -6.14 4.42
CA CYS A 83 21.33 -7.19 3.89
C CYS A 83 21.73 -8.57 4.42
N GLY A 84 23.03 -8.84 4.59
CA GLY A 84 23.53 -10.13 5.02
C GLY A 84 23.11 -11.26 4.07
N GLU A 85 22.47 -12.29 4.61
CA GLU A 85 22.00 -13.46 3.85
C GLU A 85 20.57 -13.31 3.32
N ASP A 86 19.88 -12.17 3.56
CA ASP A 86 18.51 -11.95 3.10
C ASP A 86 18.48 -11.60 1.62
N THR A 87 18.11 -12.56 0.80
CA THR A 87 18.07 -12.45 -0.67
C THR A 87 16.67 -12.34 -1.25
N LEU A 88 15.63 -12.44 -0.43
CA LEU A 88 14.25 -12.16 -0.81
C LEU A 88 13.97 -10.65 -0.59
N TRP A 89 13.72 -9.95 -1.68
CA TRP A 89 13.44 -8.52 -1.62
C TRP A 89 12.01 -8.21 -2.03
N ALA A 90 11.54 -7.05 -1.70
CA ALA A 90 10.24 -6.52 -2.10
C ALA A 90 10.38 -5.02 -2.38
N GLU A 91 9.57 -4.50 -3.29
CA GLU A 91 9.61 -3.10 -3.70
C GLU A 91 8.25 -2.65 -4.21
N TRP A 92 7.98 -1.35 -4.19
CA TRP A 92 6.74 -0.80 -4.72
C TRP A 92 6.86 -0.56 -6.24
N GLY A 93 6.60 -1.61 -7.02
CA GLY A 93 6.90 -1.67 -8.45
C GLY A 93 8.27 -2.32 -8.69
N ALA A 94 8.44 -2.98 -9.80
CA ALA A 94 9.64 -3.81 -10.05
C ALA A 94 10.73 -3.01 -10.77
N GLN A 95 11.33 -2.00 -10.13
CA GLN A 95 12.34 -1.14 -10.75
C GLN A 95 13.62 -0.96 -9.92
N ASP A 96 13.51 -0.88 -8.60
CA ASP A 96 14.60 -0.43 -7.72
C ASP A 96 15.81 -1.37 -7.75
N HIS A 97 15.59 -2.68 -7.68
CA HIS A 97 16.68 -3.66 -7.78
C HIS A 97 17.44 -3.55 -9.12
N GLY A 98 16.74 -3.21 -10.22
CA GLY A 98 17.34 -2.98 -11.54
C GLY A 98 18.18 -1.71 -11.58
N VAL A 99 17.69 -0.63 -10.99
CA VAL A 99 18.45 0.64 -10.86
C VAL A 99 19.67 0.42 -9.98
N LEU A 100 19.53 -0.31 -8.87
CA LEU A 100 20.64 -0.64 -7.99
C LEU A 100 21.72 -1.47 -8.72
N ALA A 101 21.30 -2.50 -9.48
CA ALA A 101 22.20 -3.32 -10.29
C ALA A 101 22.93 -2.51 -11.36
N ALA A 102 22.24 -1.57 -12.02
CA ALA A 102 22.85 -0.70 -13.02
C ALA A 102 23.92 0.23 -12.42
N ASN A 103 23.65 0.78 -11.21
CA ASN A 103 24.64 1.58 -10.48
C ASN A 103 25.83 0.73 -10.04
N ALA A 104 25.60 -0.46 -9.50
CA ALA A 104 26.69 -1.38 -9.14
C ALA A 104 27.56 -1.73 -10.35
N ALA A 105 26.96 -2.04 -11.50
CA ALA A 105 27.67 -2.34 -12.74
C ALA A 105 28.50 -1.14 -13.25
N TYR A 106 27.98 0.10 -13.16
CA TYR A 106 28.71 1.30 -13.51
C TYR A 106 30.00 1.44 -12.71
N TRP A 107 29.95 1.16 -11.43
CA TRP A 107 31.09 1.21 -10.52
C TRP A 107 31.91 -0.08 -10.49
N LYS A 108 31.59 -1.06 -11.35
CA LYS A 108 32.25 -2.39 -11.41
C LYS A 108 32.20 -3.14 -10.09
N LEU A 109 31.11 -3.00 -9.36
CA LEU A 109 30.84 -3.69 -8.11
C LEU A 109 30.02 -4.97 -8.37
N PRO A 110 30.01 -5.94 -7.44
CA PRO A 110 29.16 -7.11 -7.54
C PRO A 110 27.69 -6.74 -7.70
N ALA A 111 26.94 -7.53 -8.44
CA ALA A 111 25.47 -7.35 -8.51
C ALA A 111 24.82 -7.56 -7.13
N PRO A 112 23.67 -6.90 -6.86
CA PRO A 112 22.94 -7.14 -5.62
C PRO A 112 22.52 -8.61 -5.49
N PRO A 113 22.57 -9.20 -4.28
CA PRO A 113 22.37 -10.65 -4.07
C PRO A 113 20.90 -11.06 -4.08
N VAL A 114 20.03 -10.30 -4.74
CA VAL A 114 18.61 -10.57 -4.81
C VAL A 114 18.33 -11.81 -5.68
N THR A 115 17.79 -12.86 -5.05
CA THR A 115 17.41 -14.10 -5.74
C THR A 115 15.94 -14.11 -6.15
N ALA A 116 15.11 -13.39 -5.41
CA ALA A 116 13.70 -13.23 -5.70
C ALA A 116 13.23 -11.85 -5.23
N CYS A 117 12.33 -11.24 -6.00
CA CYS A 117 11.74 -9.94 -5.68
C CYS A 117 10.21 -10.00 -5.77
N ILE A 118 9.53 -9.39 -4.81
CA ILE A 118 8.08 -9.25 -4.78
C ILE A 118 7.73 -7.83 -5.22
N ASP A 119 6.99 -7.71 -6.33
CA ASP A 119 6.36 -6.46 -6.73
C ASP A 119 5.10 -6.23 -5.85
N LEU A 120 5.25 -5.40 -4.82
CA LEU A 120 4.19 -5.08 -3.85
C LEU A 120 3.04 -4.30 -4.49
N GLN A 121 3.31 -3.46 -5.49
CA GLN A 121 2.26 -2.76 -6.24
C GLN A 121 1.38 -3.75 -7.00
N ALA A 122 2.00 -4.74 -7.66
CA ALA A 122 1.26 -5.80 -8.33
C ALA A 122 0.54 -6.72 -7.32
N ALA A 123 1.16 -7.02 -6.18
CA ALA A 123 0.54 -7.77 -5.10
C ALA A 123 -0.69 -7.05 -4.53
N PHE A 124 -0.61 -5.74 -4.34
CA PHE A 124 -1.72 -4.90 -3.92
C PHE A 124 -2.87 -4.95 -4.92
N CYS A 125 -2.58 -4.82 -6.22
CA CYS A 125 -3.59 -4.94 -7.27
C CYS A 125 -4.25 -6.33 -7.29
N ARG A 126 -3.49 -7.40 -7.09
CA ARG A 126 -4.03 -8.78 -7.00
C ARG A 126 -4.94 -8.94 -5.78
N THR A 127 -4.50 -8.46 -4.62
CA THR A 127 -5.28 -8.51 -3.38
C THR A 127 -6.64 -7.83 -3.52
N LEU A 128 -6.68 -6.69 -4.21
CA LEU A 128 -7.89 -5.92 -4.45
C LEU A 128 -8.67 -6.35 -5.70
N GLU A 129 -8.21 -7.39 -6.40
CA GLU A 129 -8.80 -7.84 -7.67
C GLU A 129 -8.91 -6.72 -8.72
N ILE A 130 -7.99 -5.75 -8.67
CA ILE A 130 -7.87 -4.70 -9.68
C ILE A 130 -7.10 -5.25 -10.87
N GLY A 131 -7.53 -4.92 -12.08
CA GLY A 131 -6.91 -5.42 -13.31
C GLY A 131 -5.39 -5.21 -13.32
N LEU A 132 -4.65 -6.27 -13.63
CA LEU A 132 -3.20 -6.25 -13.78
C LEU A 132 -2.78 -5.21 -14.83
N GLY A 133 -1.87 -4.32 -14.45
CA GLY A 133 -1.37 -3.23 -15.29
C GLY A 133 -1.81 -1.83 -14.83
N ARG A 134 -2.64 -1.70 -13.81
CA ARG A 134 -2.84 -0.45 -13.10
C ARG A 134 -1.65 -0.21 -12.17
N ARG A 135 -1.15 1.01 -12.18
CA ARG A 135 -0.13 1.46 -11.23
C ARG A 135 -0.80 2.36 -10.20
N ILE A 136 -0.84 1.88 -8.97
CA ILE A 136 -1.36 2.64 -7.82
C ILE A 136 -0.15 3.29 -7.15
N ALA A 137 -0.18 4.59 -6.92
CA ALA A 137 0.87 5.26 -6.17
C ALA A 137 0.92 4.73 -4.73
N LEU A 138 2.12 4.66 -4.14
CA LEU A 138 2.33 4.18 -2.78
C LEU A 138 1.50 4.98 -1.77
N GLU A 139 1.47 6.31 -1.89
CA GLU A 139 0.66 7.20 -1.06
C GLU A 139 -0.83 6.81 -1.07
N GLN A 140 -1.38 6.54 -2.26
CA GLN A 140 -2.78 6.13 -2.40
C GLN A 140 -3.06 4.76 -1.78
N ALA A 141 -2.09 3.84 -1.88
CA ALA A 141 -2.21 2.52 -1.26
C ALA A 141 -2.11 2.62 0.27
N ALA A 142 -1.20 3.44 0.79
CA ALA A 142 -1.06 3.70 2.21
C ALA A 142 -2.34 4.35 2.78
N GLU A 143 -2.90 5.35 2.08
CA GLU A 143 -4.19 5.97 2.43
C GLU A 143 -5.33 4.93 2.42
N TYR A 144 -5.38 4.06 1.40
CA TYR A 144 -6.38 2.99 1.32
C TYR A 144 -6.29 2.02 2.49
N CYS A 145 -5.08 1.63 2.89
CA CYS A 145 -4.83 0.78 4.05
C CYS A 145 -5.08 1.47 5.39
N GLY A 146 -5.36 2.77 5.38
CA GLY A 146 -5.60 3.55 6.59
C GLY A 146 -4.35 3.76 7.44
N LEU A 147 -3.18 3.74 6.81
CA LEU A 147 -1.93 4.03 7.51
C LEU A 147 -1.87 5.52 7.88
N PRO A 148 -1.35 5.87 9.07
CA PRO A 148 -1.06 7.27 9.41
C PRO A 148 0.01 7.82 8.45
N LEU A 149 -0.36 8.85 7.66
CA LEU A 149 0.56 9.48 6.70
C LEU A 149 1.40 10.57 7.41
N ILE A 150 2.25 10.18 8.34
CA ILE A 150 3.07 11.07 9.18
C ILE A 150 4.45 11.34 8.59
N TYR A 151 4.90 10.52 7.66
CA TYR A 151 6.18 10.68 6.98
C TYR A 151 5.97 11.19 5.55
N GLU A 152 6.90 12.03 5.09
CA GLU A 152 6.88 12.54 3.72
C GLU A 152 7.16 11.43 2.72
N PHE A 153 6.42 11.41 1.60
CA PHE A 153 6.70 10.57 0.45
C PHE A 153 7.87 11.14 -0.37
N HIS A 154 8.42 10.31 -1.24
CA HIS A 154 9.65 10.60 -1.99
C HIS A 154 10.88 10.73 -1.09
N ASN A 155 10.89 10.01 -0.01
CA ASN A 155 12.03 9.69 0.81
C ASN A 155 12.15 8.17 0.84
N ALA A 156 13.25 7.63 0.35
CA ALA A 156 13.41 6.19 0.14
C ALA A 156 13.15 5.35 1.42
N LEU A 157 13.61 5.81 2.59
CA LEU A 157 13.34 5.09 3.85
C LEU A 157 11.86 5.11 4.21
N HIS A 158 11.20 6.26 4.07
CA HIS A 158 9.78 6.38 4.39
C HIS A 158 8.92 5.57 3.42
N ASP A 159 9.25 5.58 2.13
CA ASP A 159 8.54 4.84 1.11
C ASP A 159 8.73 3.33 1.29
N ALA A 160 9.96 2.87 1.63
CA ALA A 160 10.20 1.48 2.02
C ALA A 160 9.40 1.08 3.27
N LEU A 161 9.28 1.97 4.26
CA LEU A 161 8.49 1.72 5.47
C LEU A 161 6.99 1.61 5.16
N TYR A 162 6.42 2.52 4.38
CA TYR A 162 5.01 2.43 3.97
C TYR A 162 4.75 1.16 3.15
N ALA A 163 5.62 0.84 2.19
CA ALA A 163 5.52 -0.38 1.41
C ALA A 163 5.56 -1.64 2.30
N ALA A 164 6.45 -1.65 3.31
CA ALA A 164 6.54 -2.73 4.28
C ALA A 164 5.27 -2.87 5.12
N LEU A 165 4.72 -1.78 5.64
CA LEU A 165 3.48 -1.78 6.44
C LEU A 165 2.27 -2.24 5.62
N ILE A 166 2.20 -1.91 4.34
CA ILE A 166 1.15 -2.38 3.43
C ILE A 166 1.16 -3.90 3.30
N THR A 167 2.32 -4.57 3.45
CA THR A 167 2.38 -6.04 3.33
C THR A 167 1.46 -6.77 4.30
N ALA A 168 1.11 -6.17 5.44
CA ALA A 168 0.16 -6.73 6.40
C ALA A 168 -1.29 -6.78 5.88
N TRP A 169 -1.60 -6.04 4.80
CA TRP A 169 -2.90 -5.97 4.15
C TRP A 169 -3.02 -6.87 2.93
N LEU A 170 -1.88 -7.43 2.46
CA LEU A 170 -1.82 -8.26 1.28
C LEU A 170 -2.17 -9.71 1.61
N THR A 171 -2.87 -10.37 0.68
CA THR A 171 -3.09 -11.81 0.81
C THR A 171 -1.79 -12.57 0.53
N GLU A 172 -1.54 -13.65 1.23
CA GLU A 172 -0.37 -14.48 1.02
C GLU A 172 -0.28 -14.97 -0.44
N SER A 173 -1.40 -15.32 -1.04
CA SER A 173 -1.48 -15.74 -2.45
C SER A 173 -1.16 -14.62 -3.44
N SER A 174 -1.17 -13.36 -3.03
CA SER A 174 -0.80 -12.21 -3.87
C SER A 174 0.70 -11.90 -3.85
N LEU A 175 1.42 -12.36 -2.83
CA LEU A 175 2.85 -12.12 -2.61
C LEU A 175 3.68 -13.13 -3.43
N LEU A 176 3.68 -12.94 -4.76
CA LEU A 176 4.35 -13.82 -5.70
C LEU A 176 5.77 -13.32 -5.98
N PRO A 177 6.81 -13.98 -5.46
CA PRO A 177 8.18 -13.63 -5.78
C PRO A 177 8.49 -14.00 -7.23
N THR A 178 9.21 -13.12 -7.91
CA THR A 178 9.73 -13.34 -9.27
C THR A 178 11.25 -13.30 -9.24
N VAL A 179 11.87 -14.12 -10.09
CA VAL A 179 13.32 -14.04 -10.27
C VAL A 179 13.64 -12.75 -11.04
N PRO A 180 14.52 -11.88 -10.52
CA PRO A 180 14.94 -10.70 -11.24
C PRO A 180 15.54 -11.09 -12.59
N ARG A 181 14.99 -10.54 -13.67
CA ARG A 181 15.56 -10.74 -15.01
C ARG A 181 16.48 -9.56 -15.29
N ALA A 182 17.71 -9.84 -15.71
CA ALA A 182 18.59 -8.82 -16.26
C ALA A 182 17.85 -8.13 -17.43
N GLU A 183 17.54 -6.88 -17.23
CA GLU A 183 16.97 -5.90 -18.17
C GLU A 183 16.11 -6.43 -19.33
N ALA A 184 14.82 -6.62 -19.08
CA ALA A 184 13.84 -6.41 -20.14
C ALA A 184 13.60 -4.89 -20.21
N LYS A 185 13.94 -4.24 -21.33
CA LYS A 185 13.65 -2.82 -21.59
C LYS A 185 12.16 -2.56 -21.33
N HIS A 186 11.85 -2.04 -20.15
CA HIS A 186 10.48 -1.69 -19.83
C HIS A 186 10.07 -0.50 -20.71
N LYS A 187 9.22 -0.76 -21.71
CA LYS A 187 8.42 0.32 -22.31
C LYS A 187 7.64 0.96 -21.18
N ARG A 188 7.96 2.22 -20.85
CA ARG A 188 7.18 3.02 -19.91
C ARG A 188 5.70 2.97 -20.34
N ARG A 189 4.90 2.12 -19.70
CA ARG A 189 3.46 2.21 -19.82
C ARG A 189 3.05 3.49 -19.08
N ARG A 190 2.39 4.41 -19.77
CA ARG A 190 1.82 5.62 -19.15
C ARG A 190 0.98 5.17 -17.95
N GLY A 191 1.38 5.59 -16.75
CA GLY A 191 0.63 5.35 -15.55
C GLY A 191 -0.77 5.92 -15.71
N VAL A 192 -1.80 5.11 -15.48
CA VAL A 192 -3.16 5.61 -15.36
C VAL A 192 -3.23 6.32 -14.02
N LYS A 193 -3.58 7.62 -14.02
CA LYS A 193 -3.86 8.33 -12.76
C LYS A 193 -4.94 7.57 -12.01
N PHE A 194 -4.57 7.03 -10.86
CA PHE A 194 -5.52 6.43 -9.94
C PHE A 194 -6.21 7.56 -9.20
N SER A 195 -7.51 7.76 -9.42
CA SER A 195 -8.31 8.71 -8.67
C SER A 195 -9.16 7.98 -7.64
N ARG A 196 -9.69 8.70 -6.64
CA ARG A 196 -10.67 8.16 -5.67
C ARG A 196 -11.83 7.43 -6.36
N GLU A 197 -12.17 7.81 -7.59
CA GLU A 197 -13.21 7.21 -8.41
C GLU A 197 -12.81 5.84 -8.99
N THR A 198 -11.51 5.53 -9.02
CA THR A 198 -10.95 4.29 -9.57
C THR A 198 -10.56 3.28 -8.49
N TYR A 199 -10.73 3.58 -7.19
CA TYR A 199 -10.69 2.55 -6.14
C TYR A 199 -11.68 1.44 -6.49
N PRO A 200 -11.36 0.17 -6.21
CA PRO A 200 -12.29 -0.90 -6.48
C PRO A 200 -13.57 -0.59 -5.72
N LYS A 201 -14.61 -0.21 -6.46
CA LYS A 201 -15.92 -0.05 -5.87
C LYS A 201 -16.31 -1.41 -5.34
N GLN A 202 -16.23 -1.58 -4.03
CA GLN A 202 -16.74 -2.78 -3.40
C GLN A 202 -18.18 -2.97 -3.87
N PRO A 203 -18.56 -4.17 -4.31
CA PRO A 203 -19.90 -4.39 -4.82
C PRO A 203 -20.91 -3.98 -3.75
N ARG A 204 -21.83 -3.12 -4.11
CA ARG A 204 -22.94 -2.76 -3.24
C ARG A 204 -23.84 -3.99 -3.13
N GLN A 205 -23.88 -4.58 -1.95
CA GLN A 205 -24.79 -5.68 -1.70
C GLN A 205 -26.18 -5.14 -1.36
N LYS A 206 -27.14 -5.53 -2.17
CA LYS A 206 -28.55 -5.29 -1.88
C LYS A 206 -29.02 -6.31 -0.85
N ILE A 207 -29.62 -5.84 0.25
CA ILE A 207 -30.20 -6.68 1.29
C ILE A 207 -31.67 -6.94 0.92
N THR A 208 -32.13 -8.16 1.07
CA THR A 208 -33.54 -8.51 0.86
C THR A 208 -34.44 -7.66 1.77
N PRO A 209 -35.51 -7.04 1.23
CA PRO A 209 -36.38 -6.23 2.06
C PRO A 209 -37.04 -7.04 3.20
N LEU A 210 -37.14 -6.39 4.35
CA LEU A 210 -37.78 -6.96 5.54
C LEU A 210 -38.85 -6.03 6.10
N PRO A 211 -39.87 -6.54 6.79
CA PRO A 211 -40.99 -5.73 7.30
C PRO A 211 -40.54 -4.64 8.28
N GLU A 212 -39.55 -4.94 9.11
CA GLU A 212 -39.09 -4.03 10.17
C GLU A 212 -37.63 -3.66 9.98
N ARG A 213 -37.30 -2.40 10.34
CA ARG A 213 -35.95 -1.87 10.23
C ARG A 213 -34.95 -2.62 11.11
N GLU A 214 -35.37 -2.97 12.34
CA GLU A 214 -34.55 -3.72 13.29
C GLU A 214 -34.24 -5.12 12.77
N GLN A 215 -35.20 -5.79 12.14
CA GLN A 215 -35.00 -7.10 11.50
C GLN A 215 -34.00 -6.98 10.35
N LEU A 216 -34.08 -5.90 9.55
CA LEU A 216 -33.13 -5.63 8.47
C LEU A 216 -31.70 -5.47 9.01
N LEU A 217 -31.53 -4.62 10.05
CA LEU A 217 -30.22 -4.35 10.66
C LEU A 217 -29.62 -5.61 11.30
N ASN A 218 -30.48 -6.49 11.86
CA ASN A 218 -30.06 -7.75 12.50
C ASN A 218 -29.92 -8.92 11.52
N SER A 219 -30.36 -8.77 10.27
CA SER A 219 -30.32 -9.86 9.30
C SER A 219 -28.90 -10.34 9.00
N ARG A 220 -28.75 -11.64 8.74
CA ARG A 220 -27.47 -12.22 8.34
C ARG A 220 -26.86 -11.52 7.11
N GLN A 221 -27.70 -11.10 6.15
CA GLN A 221 -27.25 -10.38 4.96
C GLN A 221 -26.68 -8.99 5.30
N ALA A 222 -27.19 -8.31 6.32
CA ALA A 222 -26.67 -7.03 6.79
C ALA A 222 -25.37 -7.22 7.58
N ARG A 223 -25.34 -8.18 8.50
CA ARG A 223 -24.28 -8.35 9.50
C ARG A 223 -23.06 -9.11 9.01
N ILE A 224 -23.26 -10.19 8.25
CA ILE A 224 -22.13 -11.02 7.81
C ILE A 224 -21.51 -10.42 6.55
N VAL A 225 -20.30 -9.95 6.70
CA VAL A 225 -19.57 -9.19 5.67
C VAL A 225 -18.32 -9.96 5.27
N PRO A 226 -18.17 -10.32 4.00
CA PRO A 226 -16.93 -10.92 3.54
C PRO A 226 -15.81 -9.86 3.54
N CYS A 227 -14.66 -10.23 4.08
CA CYS A 227 -13.47 -9.40 4.02
C CYS A 227 -13.14 -9.06 2.56
N PRO A 228 -12.91 -7.79 2.22
CA PRO A 228 -12.60 -7.40 0.84
C PRO A 228 -11.28 -7.99 0.33
N LEU A 229 -10.40 -8.43 1.23
CA LEU A 229 -9.08 -8.95 0.90
C LEU A 229 -9.03 -10.47 0.82
N CYS A 230 -9.57 -11.20 1.81
CA CYS A 230 -9.49 -12.67 1.86
C CYS A 230 -10.83 -13.39 1.79
N ARG A 231 -11.93 -12.66 1.70
CA ARG A 231 -13.31 -13.19 1.65
C ARG A 231 -13.77 -13.93 2.92
N GLN A 232 -12.93 -14.04 3.94
CA GLN A 232 -13.35 -14.57 5.23
C GLN A 232 -14.49 -13.72 5.82
N PRO A 233 -15.55 -14.34 6.34
CA PRO A 233 -16.67 -13.61 6.90
C PRO A 233 -16.29 -12.97 8.24
N GLY A 234 -16.73 -11.73 8.43
CA GLY A 234 -16.72 -11.04 9.71
C GLY A 234 -18.13 -10.57 10.06
N ALA A 235 -18.40 -10.32 11.31
CA ALA A 235 -19.71 -9.89 11.78
C ALA A 235 -19.69 -8.44 12.25
N VAL A 236 -20.70 -7.66 11.84
CA VAL A 236 -21.00 -6.35 12.42
C VAL A 236 -21.85 -6.62 13.70
N GLU A 237 -21.36 -6.14 14.83
CA GLU A 237 -22.02 -6.32 16.11
C GLU A 237 -22.93 -5.14 16.49
N SER A 238 -22.65 -3.96 15.96
CA SER A 238 -23.42 -2.75 16.23
C SER A 238 -23.47 -1.83 15.00
N TRP A 239 -24.61 -1.20 14.83
CA TRP A 239 -24.85 -0.19 13.82
C TRP A 239 -25.06 1.17 14.46
N TYR A 240 -24.28 2.17 14.05
CA TYR A 240 -24.35 3.55 14.49
C TYR A 240 -25.13 4.38 13.46
N PRO A 241 -26.32 4.90 13.80
CA PRO A 241 -27.15 5.63 12.86
C PRO A 241 -26.61 7.03 12.57
N GLN A 242 -26.74 7.49 11.33
CA GLN A 242 -26.57 8.86 10.91
C GLN A 242 -27.59 9.15 9.80
N GLY A 243 -28.80 9.60 10.20
CA GLY A 243 -29.93 9.68 9.29
C GLY A 243 -30.34 8.30 8.76
N ASP A 244 -30.48 8.17 7.44
CA ASP A 244 -30.82 6.90 6.76
C ASP A 244 -29.58 6.00 6.49
N VAL A 245 -28.41 6.41 7.00
CA VAL A 245 -27.16 5.67 6.84
C VAL A 245 -26.71 5.11 8.19
N TYR A 246 -26.32 3.85 8.18
CA TYR A 246 -25.81 3.13 9.34
C TYR A 246 -24.35 2.78 9.12
N TYR A 247 -23.53 3.01 10.12
CA TYR A 247 -22.12 2.70 10.12
C TYR A 247 -21.83 1.58 11.10
N GLY A 248 -21.04 0.61 10.70
CA GLY A 248 -20.61 -0.49 11.53
C GLY A 248 -19.14 -0.82 11.27
N VAL A 249 -18.62 -1.73 12.08
CA VAL A 249 -17.27 -2.28 11.90
C VAL A 249 -17.36 -3.79 12.00
N PHE A 250 -16.65 -4.49 11.16
CA PHE A 250 -16.37 -5.91 11.36
C PHE A 250 -14.86 -6.15 11.46
N ARG A 251 -14.49 -7.22 12.13
CA ARG A 251 -13.12 -7.67 12.28
C ARG A 251 -12.88 -8.88 11.39
N CYS A 252 -11.83 -8.79 10.55
CA CYS A 252 -11.23 -9.94 9.91
C CYS A 252 -10.01 -10.37 10.73
N GLU A 253 -9.90 -11.65 11.06
CA GLU A 253 -8.78 -12.17 11.86
C GLU A 253 -7.42 -11.93 11.17
N ASN A 254 -7.41 -12.01 9.83
CA ASN A 254 -6.18 -11.85 9.06
C ASN A 254 -5.84 -10.40 8.70
N HIS A 255 -6.86 -9.50 8.62
CA HIS A 255 -6.68 -8.16 8.04
C HIS A 255 -7.19 -7.01 8.93
N GLY A 256 -7.62 -7.32 10.16
CA GLY A 256 -8.02 -6.30 11.14
C GLY A 256 -9.43 -5.75 10.92
N LEU A 257 -9.63 -4.46 11.23
CA LEU A 257 -10.95 -3.82 11.27
C LEU A 257 -11.29 -3.14 9.95
N PHE A 258 -12.53 -3.34 9.49
CA PHE A 258 -13.07 -2.70 8.30
C PHE A 258 -14.35 -1.95 8.62
N PRO A 259 -14.52 -0.70 8.13
CA PRO A 259 -15.78 -0.01 8.22
C PRO A 259 -16.81 -0.63 7.27
N VAL A 260 -18.04 -0.58 7.67
CA VAL A 260 -19.19 -0.99 6.85
C VAL A 260 -20.19 0.15 6.86
N ARG A 261 -20.70 0.50 5.71
CA ARG A 261 -21.76 1.49 5.57
C ARG A 261 -22.98 0.84 4.93
N MET A 262 -24.16 1.08 5.51
CA MET A 262 -25.43 0.59 5.01
C MET A 262 -26.42 1.75 4.91
N SER A 263 -26.90 2.04 3.70
CA SER A 263 -28.05 2.92 3.51
C SER A 263 -29.33 2.12 3.61
N VAL A 264 -30.32 2.65 4.31
CA VAL A 264 -31.62 2.02 4.55
C VAL A 264 -32.72 2.91 4.00
N VAL A 265 -33.67 2.32 3.30
CA VAL A 265 -34.78 3.03 2.68
C VAL A 265 -36.10 2.33 3.06
N HIS A 266 -37.08 3.11 3.49
CA HIS A 266 -38.44 2.65 3.65
C HIS A 266 -39.12 2.68 2.28
N ARG A 267 -39.74 1.56 1.87
CA ARG A 267 -40.36 1.39 0.57
C ARG A 267 -41.86 1.68 0.64
N GLU A 268 -42.46 1.92 -0.50
CA GLU A 268 -43.92 2.17 -0.61
C GLU A 268 -44.76 1.00 -0.15
N ASP A 269 -44.24 -0.25 -0.23
CA ASP A 269 -44.90 -1.47 0.26
C ASP A 269 -44.78 -1.66 1.78
N GLY A 270 -44.22 -0.67 2.50
CA GLY A 270 -44.05 -0.70 3.95
C GLY A 270 -42.82 -1.49 4.42
N SER A 271 -42.08 -2.13 3.52
CA SER A 271 -40.85 -2.84 3.86
C SER A 271 -39.62 -1.94 3.91
N TRP A 272 -38.58 -2.40 4.60
CA TRP A 272 -37.28 -1.74 4.68
C TRP A 272 -36.26 -2.45 3.81
N GLN A 273 -35.50 -1.70 3.03
CA GLN A 273 -34.46 -2.22 2.15
C GLN A 273 -33.12 -1.62 2.49
N GLY A 274 -32.08 -2.46 2.60
CA GLY A 274 -30.71 -2.05 2.84
C GLY A 274 -29.82 -2.18 1.59
N ARG A 275 -28.83 -1.30 1.51
CA ARG A 275 -27.70 -1.43 0.58
C ARG A 275 -26.41 -1.27 1.38
N ARG A 276 -25.64 -2.34 1.45
CA ARG A 276 -24.39 -2.40 2.20
C ARG A 276 -23.19 -2.27 1.29
N VAL A 277 -22.15 -1.61 1.79
CA VAL A 277 -20.85 -1.46 1.15
C VAL A 277 -19.75 -1.48 2.21
N VAL A 278 -18.59 -2.01 1.87
CA VAL A 278 -17.36 -1.83 2.64
C VAL A 278 -16.60 -0.71 1.94
N PRO A 279 -16.65 0.54 2.45
CA PRO A 279 -15.96 1.66 1.82
C PRO A 279 -14.45 1.59 2.05
N PRO A 280 -13.65 2.20 1.19
CA PRO A 280 -12.23 2.41 1.48
C PRO A 280 -12.07 3.30 2.73
N LEU A 281 -10.97 3.11 3.46
CA LEU A 281 -10.66 3.87 4.69
C LEU A 281 -10.12 5.28 4.35
N THR A 282 -10.91 6.09 3.69
CA THR A 282 -10.58 7.50 3.41
C THR A 282 -10.88 8.40 4.60
N ASP A 283 -10.24 9.57 4.69
CA ASP A 283 -10.51 10.54 5.77
C ASP A 283 -11.98 10.95 5.85
N PRO A 284 -12.72 11.21 4.75
CA PRO A 284 -14.15 11.47 4.81
C PRO A 284 -14.96 10.31 5.42
N GLU A 285 -14.62 9.06 5.10
CA GLU A 285 -15.31 7.90 5.64
C GLU A 285 -14.98 7.70 7.14
N ARG A 286 -13.74 7.99 7.56
CA ARG A 286 -13.37 7.98 8.98
C ARG A 286 -14.10 9.06 9.76
N ALA A 287 -14.17 10.28 9.23
CA ALA A 287 -14.89 11.39 9.85
C ALA A 287 -16.38 11.09 9.97
N ALA A 288 -17.00 10.54 8.91
CA ALA A 288 -18.40 10.15 8.92
C ALA A 288 -18.68 9.03 9.95
N PHE A 289 -17.79 8.05 10.05
CA PHE A 289 -17.90 6.98 11.04
C PHE A 289 -17.72 7.51 12.47
N ALA A 290 -16.75 8.41 12.69
CA ALA A 290 -16.55 9.04 13.99
C ALA A 290 -17.77 9.83 14.44
N ALA A 291 -18.36 10.63 13.54
CA ALA A 291 -19.60 11.37 13.82
C ALA A 291 -20.80 10.45 14.11
N ALA A 292 -20.92 9.33 13.37
CA ALA A 292 -21.99 8.36 13.62
C ALA A 292 -21.86 7.69 14.99
N ARG A 293 -20.65 7.46 15.48
CA ARG A 293 -20.39 6.86 16.81
C ARG A 293 -20.82 7.71 17.98
N GLU A 294 -21.12 8.99 17.78
CA GLU A 294 -21.69 9.87 18.82
C GLU A 294 -23.16 9.55 19.07
N ASN A 295 -23.83 8.83 18.19
CA ASN A 295 -25.21 8.42 18.32
C ASN A 295 -25.34 7.07 19.02
N GLU A 296 -26.52 6.83 19.63
CA GLU A 296 -26.82 5.57 20.28
C GLU A 296 -26.83 4.41 19.26
N PRO A 297 -26.05 3.35 19.48
CA PRO A 297 -25.96 2.25 18.53
C PRO A 297 -27.16 1.30 18.62
N PHE A 298 -27.52 0.74 17.49
CA PHE A 298 -28.34 -0.48 17.43
C PHE A 298 -27.43 -1.69 17.62
N HIS A 299 -27.59 -2.39 18.73
CA HIS A 299 -26.86 -3.62 19.02
C HIS A 299 -27.52 -4.81 18.35
N CYS A 300 -26.75 -5.54 17.54
CA CYS A 300 -27.25 -6.75 16.90
C CYS A 300 -27.35 -7.88 17.92
N THR A 301 -28.48 -8.60 17.91
CA THR A 301 -28.64 -9.80 18.72
C THR A 301 -27.93 -10.99 18.07
N ARG A 302 -27.25 -11.80 18.88
CA ARG A 302 -26.71 -13.09 18.42
C ARG A 302 -27.89 -14.07 18.35
N GLU A 303 -28.14 -14.61 17.15
CA GLU A 303 -29.01 -15.79 17.02
C GLU A 303 -28.26 -17.02 17.49
#